data_ef6b67f5d5093be3d8f223dc7e7f7e4d
#
_entry.id   ef6b67f5d5093be3d8f223dc7e7f7e4d
#
_cell.length_a   1.000
_cell.length_b   1.000
_cell.length_c   1.000
_cell.angle_alpha   90.00
_cell.angle_beta   90.00
_cell.angle_gamma   90.00
#
_symmetry.space_group_name_H-M   'P 1'
#
loop_
_entity.id
_entity.type
_entity.pdbx_description
1 polymer ?
#
loop_
_entity_poly.entity_id
_entity_poly.type
_entity_poly.pdbx_seq_one_letter_code
_entity_poly.pdbx_strand_id
1 'polypeptide(L)'
;MAESARVIEQFETHRLLLQTDAHLPNVCTLVTGEPVRGSWWGHPRSHEIFRVNCDLADHPDVLLVKLISEKNTYVHRALWPAIVAVGKARESWQMDRLSRDSLVLLEKLERESPLETSGESSKAASELEKVLLIYSEQFHTERGSHSRRLETWDAWRRRRNFKHVLPSAAQAKLELERVLDTLNAHFGGRGRLPWQRPTESRRPSHRL
;
A
#
# COMPACT_ATOMS: atom_id res chain seq x y z
N MET A 1 -13.05 5.12 20.65
CA MET A 1 -13.02 3.66 20.96
C MET A 1 -14.03 2.87 20.11
N ALA A 2 -15.31 3.27 20.01
CA ALA A 2 -16.29 2.53 19.20
C ALA A 2 -15.98 2.53 17.68
N GLU A 3 -15.51 3.66 17.13
CA GLU A 3 -15.15 3.76 15.71
C GLU A 3 -13.94 2.89 15.36
N SER A 4 -12.88 2.88 16.19
CA SER A 4 -11.70 2.04 15.96
C SER A 4 -12.07 0.56 15.96
N ALA A 5 -12.92 0.12 16.90
CA ALA A 5 -13.39 -1.27 16.96
C ALA A 5 -14.17 -1.67 15.70
N ARG A 6 -15.08 -0.80 15.22
CA ARG A 6 -15.83 -1.03 13.98
C ARG A 6 -14.93 -1.10 12.75
N VAL A 7 -13.92 -0.23 12.69
CA VAL A 7 -12.96 -0.23 11.57
C VAL A 7 -12.11 -1.50 11.58
N ILE A 8 -11.67 -1.97 12.76
CA ILE A 8 -10.93 -3.24 12.90
C ILE A 8 -11.81 -4.42 12.48
N GLU A 9 -13.07 -4.49 12.92
CA GLU A 9 -14.01 -5.54 12.51
C GLU A 9 -14.18 -5.60 10.98
N GLN A 10 -14.35 -4.45 10.33
CA GLN A 10 -14.45 -4.37 8.87
C GLN A 10 -13.14 -4.76 8.18
N PHE A 11 -12.01 -4.37 8.75
CA PHE A 11 -10.70 -4.77 8.27
C PHE A 11 -10.47 -6.28 8.34
N GLU A 12 -10.82 -6.90 9.46
CA GLU A 12 -10.72 -8.36 9.62
C GLU A 12 -11.64 -9.11 8.65
N THR A 13 -12.86 -8.60 8.45
CA THR A 13 -13.85 -9.19 7.55
C THR A 13 -13.40 -9.13 6.10
N HIS A 14 -12.94 -7.97 5.66
CA HIS A 14 -12.62 -7.71 4.25
C HIS A 14 -11.16 -7.97 3.89
N ARG A 15 -10.25 -8.03 4.86
CA ARG A 15 -8.81 -8.23 4.72
C ARG A 15 -8.07 -7.13 3.96
N LEU A 16 -8.78 -6.26 3.25
CA LEU A 16 -8.27 -5.06 2.60
C LEU A 16 -9.19 -3.89 2.94
N LEU A 17 -8.60 -2.80 3.39
CA LEU A 17 -9.31 -1.57 3.71
C LEU A 17 -8.53 -0.38 3.18
N LEU A 18 -9.16 0.50 2.43
CA LEU A 18 -8.50 1.71 1.95
C LEU A 18 -8.49 2.80 3.03
N GLN A 19 -7.56 3.74 2.94
CA GLN A 19 -7.62 4.96 3.74
C GLN A 19 -8.82 5.82 3.31
N THR A 20 -9.00 5.99 2.01
CA THR A 20 -10.12 6.73 1.41
C THR A 20 -10.49 6.15 0.05
N ASP A 21 -11.78 6.06 -0.23
CA ASP A 21 -12.33 5.67 -1.54
C ASP A 21 -13.78 6.17 -1.65
N ALA A 22 -14.30 6.24 -2.89
CA ALA A 22 -15.67 6.63 -3.13
C ALA A 22 -16.68 5.47 -2.92
N HIS A 23 -16.26 4.23 -3.13
CA HIS A 23 -17.12 3.06 -3.14
C HIS A 23 -16.61 1.93 -2.26
N LEU A 24 -15.31 1.58 -2.39
CA LEU A 24 -14.71 0.50 -1.63
C LEU A 24 -14.63 0.81 -0.13
N PRO A 25 -14.62 -0.22 0.74
CA PRO A 25 -14.54 -0.03 2.18
C PRO A 25 -13.28 0.75 2.55
N ASN A 26 -13.47 1.81 3.33
CA ASN A 26 -12.36 2.69 3.70
C ASN A 26 -12.58 3.37 5.05
N VAL A 27 -11.47 3.72 5.69
CA VAL A 27 -11.47 4.33 7.03
C VAL A 27 -12.29 5.61 7.07
N CYS A 28 -12.14 6.49 6.09
CA CYS A 28 -12.85 7.77 6.08
C CYS A 28 -14.38 7.56 6.14
N THR A 29 -14.92 6.74 5.24
CA THR A 29 -16.38 6.45 5.22
C THR A 29 -16.84 5.74 6.49
N LEU A 30 -16.07 4.81 7.04
CA LEU A 30 -16.43 4.11 8.27
C LEU A 30 -16.47 5.05 9.49
N VAL A 31 -15.59 6.05 9.52
CA VAL A 31 -15.59 7.06 10.60
C VAL A 31 -16.68 8.10 10.41
N THR A 32 -16.85 8.65 9.20
CA THR A 32 -17.77 9.78 8.96
C THR A 32 -19.22 9.34 8.73
N GLY A 33 -19.44 8.10 8.30
CA GLY A 33 -20.75 7.56 7.90
C GLY A 33 -21.09 7.81 6.43
N GLU A 34 -20.28 8.58 5.70
CA GLU A 34 -20.48 8.93 4.27
C GLU A 34 -19.16 9.05 3.51
N PRO A 35 -19.14 8.90 2.19
CA PRO A 35 -17.93 9.07 1.40
C PRO A 35 -17.37 10.49 1.47
N VAL A 36 -16.11 10.61 1.87
CA VAL A 36 -15.41 11.90 1.94
C VAL A 36 -14.94 12.32 0.54
N ARG A 37 -15.38 13.49 0.09
CA ARG A 37 -14.96 14.10 -1.19
C ARG A 37 -13.73 14.96 -1.00
N GLY A 38 -12.72 14.76 -1.85
CA GLY A 38 -11.46 15.50 -1.78
C GLY A 38 -10.55 15.04 -0.65
N SER A 39 -9.80 15.98 -0.08
CA SER A 39 -8.87 15.68 1.01
C SER A 39 -9.61 15.55 2.35
N TRP A 40 -9.45 14.42 3.03
CA TRP A 40 -10.04 14.19 4.34
C TRP A 40 -9.47 15.09 5.45
N TRP A 41 -8.30 15.71 5.23
CA TRP A 41 -7.71 16.70 6.15
C TRP A 41 -8.58 17.92 6.36
N GLY A 42 -9.38 18.32 5.37
CA GLY A 42 -10.35 19.41 5.47
C GLY A 42 -11.71 19.01 6.06
N HIS A 43 -11.91 17.74 6.41
CA HIS A 43 -13.19 17.27 6.94
C HIS A 43 -13.36 17.67 8.41
N PRO A 44 -14.57 18.06 8.88
CA PRO A 44 -14.81 18.40 10.30
C PRO A 44 -14.38 17.33 11.29
N ARG A 45 -14.45 16.04 10.91
CA ARG A 45 -13.99 14.90 11.71
C ARG A 45 -12.58 14.43 11.37
N SER A 46 -11.72 15.29 10.77
CA SER A 46 -10.34 14.93 10.36
C SER A 46 -9.50 14.38 11.53
N HIS A 47 -9.70 14.92 12.73
CA HIS A 47 -9.00 14.46 13.93
C HIS A 47 -9.34 13.01 14.31
N GLU A 48 -10.62 12.62 14.17
CA GLU A 48 -11.07 11.25 14.43
C GLU A 48 -10.55 10.30 13.35
N ILE A 49 -10.63 10.72 12.07
CA ILE A 49 -10.08 9.97 10.94
C ILE A 49 -8.58 9.73 11.15
N PHE A 50 -7.83 10.78 11.54
CA PHE A 50 -6.39 10.66 11.79
C PHE A 50 -6.09 9.66 12.91
N ARG A 51 -6.77 9.78 14.06
CA ARG A 51 -6.60 8.87 15.19
C ARG A 51 -6.85 7.41 14.78
N VAL A 52 -7.97 7.13 14.09
CA VAL A 52 -8.32 5.77 13.66
C VAL A 52 -7.30 5.23 12.64
N ASN A 53 -6.78 6.09 11.75
CA ASN A 53 -5.69 5.68 10.84
C ASN A 53 -4.41 5.32 11.59
N CYS A 54 -4.06 6.06 12.64
CA CYS A 54 -2.91 5.73 13.50
C CYS A 54 -3.14 4.41 14.25
N ASP A 55 -4.29 4.26 14.92
CA ASP A 55 -4.65 3.04 15.64
C ASP A 55 -4.58 1.81 14.74
N LEU A 56 -5.05 1.94 13.49
CA LEU A 56 -5.02 0.84 12.51
C LEU A 56 -3.60 0.58 12.00
N ALA A 57 -2.80 1.61 11.74
CA ALA A 57 -1.42 1.46 11.29
C ALA A 57 -0.52 0.79 12.35
N ASP A 58 -0.79 1.04 13.62
CA ASP A 58 -0.07 0.45 14.76
C ASP A 58 -0.54 -0.97 15.09
N HIS A 59 -1.63 -1.43 14.48
CA HIS A 59 -2.15 -2.78 14.75
C HIS A 59 -1.19 -3.85 14.24
N PRO A 60 -0.87 -4.91 15.03
CA PRO A 60 0.15 -5.90 14.70
C PRO A 60 -0.13 -6.72 13.44
N ASP A 61 -1.39 -6.84 13.03
CA ASP A 61 -1.82 -7.59 11.86
C ASP A 61 -2.04 -6.72 10.61
N VAL A 62 -1.62 -5.45 10.67
CA VAL A 62 -1.76 -4.50 9.57
C VAL A 62 -0.44 -4.26 8.86
N LEU A 63 -0.51 -4.25 7.53
CA LEU A 63 0.52 -3.79 6.62
C LEU A 63 -0.06 -2.68 5.75
N LEU A 64 0.52 -1.49 5.76
CA LEU A 64 0.07 -0.36 4.96
C LEU A 64 0.92 -0.25 3.69
N VAL A 65 0.30 -0.35 2.52
CA VAL A 65 0.98 -0.27 1.21
C VAL A 65 0.11 0.46 0.18
N LYS A 66 0.71 0.92 -0.91
CA LYS A 66 -0.02 1.47 -2.06
C LYS A 66 -0.47 0.34 -2.98
N LEU A 67 -1.60 -0.29 -2.71
CA LEU A 67 -2.04 -1.48 -3.42
C LEU A 67 -3.20 -1.22 -4.40
N ILE A 68 -4.37 -0.85 -3.89
CA ILE A 68 -5.57 -0.69 -4.72
C ILE A 68 -5.55 0.70 -5.36
N SER A 69 -5.46 0.75 -6.70
CA SER A 69 -5.47 2.00 -7.47
C SER A 69 -4.44 3.02 -6.96
N GLU A 70 -3.25 2.57 -6.55
CA GLU A 70 -2.14 3.34 -5.97
C GLU A 70 -2.47 4.05 -4.64
N LYS A 71 -3.61 3.75 -4.02
CA LYS A 71 -4.03 4.33 -2.76
C LYS A 71 -3.46 3.57 -1.57
N ASN A 72 -3.30 4.26 -0.46
CA ASN A 72 -2.97 3.67 0.82
C ASN A 72 -4.03 2.62 1.17
N THR A 73 -3.58 1.38 1.29
CA THR A 73 -4.40 0.20 1.56
C THR A 73 -3.83 -0.53 2.76
N TYR A 74 -4.65 -0.71 3.77
CA TYR A 74 -4.37 -1.57 4.92
C TYR A 74 -4.61 -3.01 4.51
N VAL A 75 -3.60 -3.85 4.66
CA VAL A 75 -3.60 -5.26 4.24
C VAL A 75 -3.50 -6.14 5.47
N HIS A 76 -4.48 -7.02 5.65
CA HIS A 76 -4.52 -7.96 6.76
C HIS A 76 -3.40 -9.00 6.65
N ARG A 77 -2.89 -9.43 7.82
CA ARG A 77 -1.78 -10.39 7.97
C ARG A 77 -1.93 -11.65 7.12
N ALA A 78 -3.15 -12.14 6.93
CA ALA A 78 -3.42 -13.32 6.09
C ALA A 78 -2.92 -13.15 4.64
N LEU A 79 -2.86 -11.91 4.13
CA LEU A 79 -2.42 -11.60 2.76
C LEU A 79 -0.94 -11.17 2.66
N TRP A 80 -0.22 -11.06 3.76
CA TRP A 80 1.19 -10.66 3.74
C TRP A 80 2.08 -11.61 2.93
N PRO A 81 1.91 -12.95 2.97
CA PRO A 81 2.68 -13.83 2.09
C PRO A 81 2.53 -13.47 0.62
N ALA A 82 1.31 -13.13 0.19
CA ALA A 82 1.01 -12.75 -1.18
C ALA A 82 1.65 -11.39 -1.54
N ILE A 83 1.51 -10.37 -0.69
CA ILE A 83 2.15 -9.06 -0.91
C ILE A 83 3.67 -9.20 -1.04
N VAL A 84 4.30 -9.94 -0.12
CA VAL A 84 5.75 -10.15 -0.13
C VAL A 84 6.20 -10.92 -1.37
N ALA A 85 5.46 -11.96 -1.77
CA ALA A 85 5.76 -12.74 -2.96
C ALA A 85 5.74 -11.88 -4.24
N VAL A 86 4.68 -11.07 -4.41
CA VAL A 86 4.58 -10.12 -5.52
C VAL A 86 5.68 -9.07 -5.45
N GLY A 87 5.93 -8.50 -4.28
CA GLY A 87 6.93 -7.45 -4.08
C GLY A 87 8.36 -7.89 -4.41
N LYS A 88 8.66 -9.18 -4.30
CA LYS A 88 9.97 -9.77 -4.61
C LYS A 88 10.12 -10.27 -6.04
N ALA A 89 9.03 -10.33 -6.81
CA ALA A 89 9.01 -11.03 -8.09
C ALA A 89 9.80 -10.34 -9.21
N ARG A 90 9.94 -9.01 -9.18
CA ARG A 90 10.63 -8.20 -10.21
C ARG A 90 10.12 -8.51 -11.63
N GLU A 91 8.82 -8.63 -11.75
CA GLU A 91 8.17 -8.82 -13.05
C GLU A 91 8.29 -7.56 -13.93
N SER A 92 8.13 -7.72 -15.24
CA SER A 92 8.24 -6.62 -16.23
C SER A 92 7.38 -5.41 -15.87
N TRP A 93 6.15 -5.61 -15.37
CA TRP A 93 5.27 -4.50 -14.95
C TRP A 93 5.85 -3.68 -13.78
N GLN A 94 6.73 -4.27 -12.96
CA GLN A 94 7.43 -3.59 -11.87
C GLN A 94 8.67 -2.86 -12.36
N MET A 95 9.42 -3.44 -13.29
CA MET A 95 10.77 -2.98 -13.65
C MET A 95 10.81 -2.06 -14.87
N ASP A 96 10.00 -2.34 -15.91
CA ASP A 96 10.16 -1.72 -17.24
C ASP A 96 9.88 -0.21 -17.28
N ARG A 97 9.22 0.34 -16.26
CA ARG A 97 8.82 1.76 -16.22
C ARG A 97 9.52 2.56 -15.12
N LEU A 98 10.48 1.95 -14.42
CA LEU A 98 11.21 2.65 -13.38
C LEU A 98 12.11 3.73 -13.98
N SER A 99 12.13 4.88 -13.32
CA SER A 99 13.10 5.92 -13.60
C SER A 99 14.50 5.45 -13.19
N ARG A 100 15.54 6.10 -13.79
CA ARG A 100 16.92 5.84 -13.40
C ARG A 100 17.16 6.03 -11.90
N ASP A 101 16.57 7.08 -11.33
CA ASP A 101 16.70 7.38 -9.90
C ASP A 101 16.07 6.29 -9.03
N SER A 102 14.95 5.71 -9.47
CA SER A 102 14.31 4.58 -8.79
C SER A 102 15.16 3.32 -8.85
N LEU A 103 15.81 3.04 -9.97
CA LEU A 103 16.75 1.91 -10.08
C LEU A 103 17.95 2.09 -9.16
N VAL A 104 18.54 3.29 -9.12
CA VAL A 104 19.67 3.61 -8.22
C VAL A 104 19.26 3.47 -6.75
N LEU A 105 18.05 3.96 -6.38
CA LEU A 105 17.53 3.81 -5.02
C LEU A 105 17.29 2.34 -4.67
N LEU A 106 16.74 1.55 -5.59
CA LEU A 106 16.51 0.13 -5.39
C LEU A 106 17.82 -0.62 -5.15
N GLU A 107 18.83 -0.40 -5.99
CA GLU A 107 20.17 -0.98 -5.82
C GLU A 107 20.80 -0.59 -4.48
N LYS A 108 20.65 0.67 -4.06
CA LYS A 108 21.12 1.13 -2.75
C LYS A 108 20.42 0.38 -1.62
N LEU A 109 19.10 0.24 -1.68
CA LEU A 109 18.31 -0.51 -0.70
C LEU A 109 18.70 -1.98 -0.61
N GLU A 110 19.09 -2.59 -1.71
CA GLU A 110 19.55 -3.98 -1.72
C GLU A 110 20.86 -4.19 -0.96
N ARG A 111 21.72 -3.17 -0.97
CA ARG A 111 22.99 -3.21 -0.24
C ARG A 111 22.87 -2.80 1.23
N GLU A 112 22.03 -1.82 1.51
CA GLU A 112 22.06 -1.06 2.77
C GLU A 112 20.70 -0.98 3.50
N SER A 113 19.71 -1.84 3.15
CA SER A 113 18.39 -1.80 3.78
C SER A 113 18.42 -2.15 5.29
N PRO A 114 17.72 -1.39 6.15
CA PRO A 114 16.84 -0.26 5.84
C PRO A 114 17.57 1.06 5.59
N LEU A 115 16.93 1.96 4.81
CA LEU A 115 17.35 3.36 4.69
C LEU A 115 16.35 4.26 5.41
N GLU A 116 16.85 5.19 6.20
CA GLU A 116 16.02 6.24 6.81
C GLU A 116 16.22 7.55 6.04
N THR A 117 15.11 8.18 5.68
CA THR A 117 15.09 9.46 4.96
C THR A 117 14.25 10.46 5.74
N SER A 118 14.70 11.71 5.79
CA SER A 118 13.93 12.82 6.37
C SER A 118 13.00 13.43 5.32
N GLY A 119 11.83 13.88 5.75
CA GLY A 119 10.86 14.60 4.90
C GLY A 119 9.93 13.72 4.07
N GLU A 120 9.35 14.31 3.02
CA GLU A 120 8.43 13.62 2.13
C GLU A 120 9.12 12.53 1.28
N SER A 121 8.33 11.57 0.83
CA SER A 121 8.81 10.52 -0.06
C SER A 121 9.37 11.12 -1.33
N SER A 122 10.61 10.78 -1.68
CA SER A 122 11.16 11.15 -2.98
C SER A 122 10.31 10.53 -4.10
N LYS A 123 10.33 11.15 -5.29
CA LYS A 123 9.66 10.60 -6.48
C LYS A 123 10.10 9.15 -6.74
N ALA A 124 11.39 8.87 -6.59
CA ALA A 124 11.97 7.54 -6.75
C ALA A 124 11.37 6.53 -5.77
N ALA A 125 11.29 6.86 -4.47
CA ALA A 125 10.67 5.99 -3.48
C ALA A 125 9.17 5.76 -3.78
N SER A 126 8.46 6.81 -4.18
CA SER A 126 7.05 6.71 -4.54
C SER A 126 6.80 5.80 -5.76
N GLU A 127 7.68 5.82 -6.76
CA GLU A 127 7.61 4.89 -7.90
C GLU A 127 7.78 3.44 -7.44
N LEU A 128 8.78 3.17 -6.58
CA LEU A 128 9.04 1.82 -6.05
C LEU A 128 7.90 1.30 -5.15
N GLU A 129 7.30 2.18 -4.33
CA GLU A 129 6.13 1.85 -3.50
C GLU A 129 4.92 1.44 -4.35
N LYS A 130 4.64 2.17 -5.44
CA LYS A 130 3.48 1.94 -6.32
C LYS A 130 3.55 0.60 -7.08
N VAL A 131 4.75 0.09 -7.28
CA VAL A 131 4.99 -1.21 -7.91
C VAL A 131 5.36 -2.29 -6.88
N LEU A 132 5.21 -2.00 -5.58
CA LEU A 132 5.46 -2.93 -4.47
C LEU A 132 6.90 -3.45 -4.38
N LEU A 133 7.90 -2.81 -4.99
CA LEU A 133 9.29 -3.28 -4.92
C LEU A 133 9.93 -3.03 -3.56
N ILE A 134 9.42 -2.06 -2.81
CA ILE A 134 9.87 -1.72 -1.45
C ILE A 134 8.70 -1.58 -0.49
N TYR A 135 8.98 -1.75 0.78
CA TYR A 135 8.12 -1.31 1.87
C TYR A 135 8.58 0.05 2.38
N SER A 136 7.63 0.90 2.74
CA SER A 136 7.88 2.22 3.29
C SER A 136 6.98 2.46 4.49
N GLU A 137 7.58 2.91 5.58
CA GLU A 137 6.91 3.23 6.83
C GLU A 137 7.27 4.65 7.25
N GLN A 138 6.26 5.46 7.54
CA GLN A 138 6.48 6.78 8.11
C GLN A 138 6.43 6.69 9.63
N PHE A 139 7.39 7.31 10.30
CA PHE A 139 7.44 7.39 11.75
C PHE A 139 7.83 8.79 12.21
N HIS A 140 7.47 9.11 13.45
CA HIS A 140 7.89 10.35 14.09
C HIS A 140 9.22 10.13 14.78
N THR A 141 10.16 11.03 14.54
CA THR A 141 11.42 11.04 15.31
C THR A 141 11.18 11.63 16.70
N GLU A 142 12.08 11.37 17.63
CA GLU A 142 12.05 11.97 18.98
C GLU A 142 11.99 13.51 18.97
N ARG A 143 12.44 14.14 17.88
CA ARG A 143 12.40 15.60 17.68
C ARG A 143 11.10 16.07 17.03
N GLY A 144 10.09 15.21 16.85
CA GLY A 144 8.80 15.54 16.25
C GLY A 144 8.80 15.73 14.72
N SER A 145 9.93 15.47 14.05
CA SER A 145 9.99 15.50 12.59
C SER A 145 9.50 14.18 12.00
N HIS A 146 8.92 14.26 10.78
CA HIS A 146 8.55 13.07 10.03
C HIS A 146 9.78 12.47 9.38
N SER A 147 10.02 11.20 9.62
CA SER A 147 11.01 10.39 8.93
C SER A 147 10.34 9.19 8.28
N ARG A 148 10.99 8.65 7.27
CA ARG A 148 10.48 7.49 6.53
C ARG A 148 11.57 6.43 6.51
N ARG A 149 11.18 5.20 6.83
CA ARG A 149 12.02 4.01 6.67
C ARG A 149 11.64 3.33 5.38
N LEU A 150 12.62 3.11 4.52
CA LEU A 150 12.49 2.35 3.28
C LEU A 150 13.19 1.01 3.45
N GLU A 151 12.53 -0.07 3.10
CA GLU A 151 13.04 -1.44 3.28
C GLU A 151 12.80 -2.29 2.03
N THR A 152 13.75 -3.16 1.73
CA THR A 152 13.46 -4.32 0.89
C THR A 152 12.53 -5.28 1.62
N TRP A 153 11.77 -6.10 0.89
CA TRP A 153 10.89 -7.10 1.52
C TRP A 153 11.64 -8.12 2.36
N ASP A 154 12.90 -8.41 2.04
CA ASP A 154 13.73 -9.29 2.87
C ASP A 154 14.16 -8.62 4.18
N ALA A 155 14.48 -7.33 4.18
CA ALA A 155 14.75 -6.58 5.40
C ALA A 155 13.50 -6.47 6.27
N TRP A 156 12.35 -6.14 5.68
CA TRP A 156 11.06 -6.10 6.36
C TRP A 156 10.72 -7.46 7.00
N ARG A 157 10.87 -8.58 6.26
CA ARG A 157 10.64 -9.93 6.80
C ARG A 157 11.51 -10.22 8.00
N ARG A 158 12.80 -9.87 7.97
CA ARG A 158 13.72 -10.04 9.10
C ARG A 158 13.27 -9.23 10.30
N ARG A 159 12.98 -7.94 10.11
CA ARG A 159 12.54 -7.03 11.16
C ARG A 159 11.23 -7.49 11.83
N ARG A 160 10.26 -7.93 11.02
CA ARG A 160 8.95 -8.42 11.51
C ARG A 160 8.98 -9.88 11.97
N ASN A 161 10.14 -10.54 11.93
CA ASN A 161 10.27 -11.98 12.18
C ASN A 161 9.25 -12.82 11.38
N PHE A 162 8.99 -12.42 10.15
CA PHE A 162 7.99 -13.02 9.28
C PHE A 162 8.60 -14.19 8.48
N LYS A 163 8.40 -15.41 8.98
CA LYS A 163 9.03 -16.65 8.45
C LYS A 163 8.10 -17.51 7.59
N HIS A 164 6.95 -16.98 7.18
CA HIS A 164 6.01 -17.72 6.35
C HIS A 164 6.62 -18.12 5.01
N VAL A 165 6.24 -19.32 4.53
CA VAL A 165 6.52 -19.76 3.16
C VAL A 165 5.74 -18.85 2.20
N LEU A 166 6.41 -18.39 1.17
CA LEU A 166 5.79 -17.52 0.18
C LEU A 166 5.21 -18.35 -0.98
N PRO A 167 4.01 -18.03 -1.45
CA PRO A 167 3.48 -18.62 -2.69
C PRO A 167 4.30 -18.14 -3.90
N SER A 168 4.09 -18.75 -5.08
CA SER A 168 4.59 -18.15 -6.31
C SER A 168 3.94 -16.80 -6.58
N ALA A 169 4.60 -15.90 -7.31
CA ALA A 169 4.04 -14.60 -7.66
C ALA A 169 2.69 -14.72 -8.39
N ALA A 170 2.53 -15.74 -9.25
CA ALA A 170 1.28 -16.01 -9.95
C ALA A 170 0.14 -16.38 -8.99
N GLN A 171 0.41 -17.28 -8.04
CA GLN A 171 -0.57 -17.66 -7.02
C GLN A 171 -0.93 -16.47 -6.11
N ALA A 172 0.07 -15.68 -5.71
CA ALA A 172 -0.11 -14.49 -4.90
C ALA A 172 -1.01 -13.44 -5.60
N LYS A 173 -0.77 -13.21 -6.89
CA LYS A 173 -1.61 -12.30 -7.68
C LYS A 173 -3.06 -12.79 -7.76
N LEU A 174 -3.28 -14.06 -8.03
CA LEU A 174 -4.64 -14.65 -8.07
C LEU A 174 -5.36 -14.53 -6.72
N GLU A 175 -4.64 -14.71 -5.60
CA GLU A 175 -5.23 -14.54 -4.27
C GLU A 175 -5.70 -13.09 -4.04
N LEU A 176 -4.83 -12.11 -4.32
CA LEU A 176 -5.14 -10.69 -4.16
C LEU A 176 -6.26 -10.24 -5.12
N GLU A 177 -6.27 -10.74 -6.36
CA GLU A 177 -7.32 -10.49 -7.35
C GLU A 177 -8.68 -10.97 -6.85
N ARG A 178 -8.78 -12.21 -6.34
CA ARG A 178 -10.03 -12.76 -5.79
C ARG A 178 -10.59 -11.91 -4.64
N VAL A 179 -9.71 -11.46 -3.73
CA VAL A 179 -10.15 -10.59 -2.62
C VAL A 179 -10.66 -9.27 -3.15
N LEU A 180 -9.94 -8.64 -4.08
CA LEU A 180 -10.36 -7.36 -4.66
C LEU A 180 -11.63 -7.48 -5.50
N ASP A 181 -11.76 -8.55 -6.30
CA ASP A 181 -12.96 -8.79 -7.11
C ASP A 181 -14.20 -8.98 -6.23
N THR A 182 -14.05 -9.67 -5.10
CA THR A 182 -15.12 -9.79 -4.09
C THR A 182 -15.53 -8.42 -3.54
N LEU A 183 -14.56 -7.56 -3.22
CA LEU A 183 -14.83 -6.20 -2.74
C LEU A 183 -15.50 -5.35 -3.83
N ASN A 184 -14.97 -5.39 -5.06
CA ASN A 184 -15.54 -4.66 -6.19
C ASN A 184 -17.01 -5.07 -6.45
N ALA A 185 -17.28 -6.36 -6.42
CA ALA A 185 -18.63 -6.89 -6.63
C ALA A 185 -19.60 -6.48 -5.50
N HIS A 186 -19.14 -6.59 -4.24
CA HIS A 186 -19.98 -6.31 -3.07
C HIS A 186 -20.28 -4.81 -2.91
N PHE A 187 -19.30 -3.95 -3.15
CA PHE A 187 -19.42 -2.51 -2.94
C PHE A 187 -19.63 -1.68 -4.21
N GLY A 188 -19.75 -2.32 -5.38
CA GLY A 188 -19.88 -1.63 -6.67
C GLY A 188 -18.62 -0.82 -7.03
N GLY A 189 -17.46 -1.20 -6.50
CA GLY A 189 -16.18 -0.54 -6.72
C GLY A 189 -15.55 -0.89 -8.06
N ARG A 190 -14.48 -0.16 -8.40
CA ARG A 190 -13.65 -0.38 -9.60
C ARG A 190 -12.16 -0.32 -9.25
N GLY A 191 -11.81 -0.84 -8.07
CA GLY A 191 -10.43 -0.97 -7.65
C GLY A 191 -9.62 -1.83 -8.60
N ARG A 192 -8.32 -1.53 -8.74
CA ARG A 192 -7.38 -2.29 -9.58
C ARG A 192 -6.08 -2.52 -8.82
N LEU A 193 -5.48 -3.68 -9.04
CA LEU A 193 -4.13 -3.98 -8.54
C LEU A 193 -3.07 -3.43 -9.51
N PRO A 194 -1.83 -3.21 -9.05
CA PRO A 194 -0.81 -2.54 -9.86
C PRO A 194 -0.54 -3.22 -11.21
N TRP A 195 -0.63 -4.53 -11.30
CA TRP A 195 -0.40 -5.32 -12.51
C TRP A 195 -1.62 -5.40 -13.45
N GLN A 196 -2.80 -4.95 -13.00
CA GLN A 196 -4.05 -4.92 -13.79
C GLN A 196 -4.21 -3.62 -14.60
N ARG A 197 -3.19 -2.76 -14.63
CA ARG A 197 -3.26 -1.53 -15.44
C ARG A 197 -3.32 -1.87 -16.91
N PRO A 198 -4.12 -1.14 -17.70
CA PRO A 198 -4.00 -1.21 -19.15
C PRO A 198 -2.56 -0.86 -19.52
N THR A 199 -1.93 -1.70 -20.31
CA THR A 199 -0.69 -1.35 -20.98
C THR A 199 -1.04 -0.17 -21.89
N GLU A 200 -0.60 1.06 -21.56
CA GLU A 200 -0.70 2.16 -22.51
C GLU A 200 0.05 1.73 -23.77
N SER A 201 -0.69 1.44 -24.82
CA SER A 201 -0.11 1.20 -26.12
C SER A 201 0.76 2.41 -26.44
N ARG A 202 2.07 2.19 -26.67
CA ARG A 202 2.97 3.22 -27.21
C ARG A 202 2.23 3.86 -28.38
N ARG A 203 1.84 5.12 -28.26
CA ARG A 203 1.40 5.90 -29.44
C ARG A 203 2.56 5.81 -30.43
N PRO A 204 2.33 5.35 -31.66
CA PRO A 204 3.37 5.41 -32.67
C PRO A 204 3.76 6.88 -32.82
N SER A 205 5.04 7.17 -32.64
CA SER A 205 5.59 8.49 -32.92
C SER A 205 5.40 8.74 -34.42
N HIS A 206 4.39 9.48 -34.81
CA HIS A 206 4.33 10.09 -36.13
C HIS A 206 5.51 11.08 -36.21
N ARG A 207 6.60 10.59 -36.80
CA ARG A 207 7.59 11.48 -37.40
C ARG A 207 6.96 12.00 -38.70
N LEU A 208 6.69 13.29 -38.76
CA LEU A 208 6.59 14.06 -40.00
C LEU A 208 8.00 14.47 -40.42
#